data_4bc79cb6461626bebefb1fc857c70fc3
#
_entry.id   4bc79cb6461626bebefb1fc857c70fc3
#
_cell.length_a   1.000
_cell.length_b   1.000
_cell.length_c   1.000
_cell.angle_alpha   90.00
_cell.angle_beta   90.00
_cell.angle_gamma   90.00
#
_symmetry.space_group_name_H-M   'P 1'
#
loop_
_entity.id
_entity.type
_entity.pdbx_description
1 polymer ?
#
loop_
_entity_poly.entity_id
_entity_poly.type
_entity_poly.pdbx_seq_one_letter_code
_entity_poly.pdbx_strand_id
1 'polypeptide(L)'
;TTIYEYLKEFHRFFDWLYDSGIISDTNYKELSMSILEHLKKQDIESYILYLRERPKYNTSSQQAGLSQTTINRTISALSSLFNYLTRETENEEGEPYFYRNVMDKIKTVKSKQTLNARAASIKNKLFLGEDSLNFLEFIDHEYINEISPNAKSYFLKNKARDLAIIALISGTGIRLSECTNADVKHLNL
;
A
#
# COMPACT_ATOMS: atom_id res chain seq x y z
N THR A 1 1.97 -3.98 -8.73
CA THR A 1 0.71 -3.61 -9.40
C THR A 1 -0.46 -3.79 -8.45
N THR A 2 -1.56 -3.07 -8.67
CA THR A 2 -2.77 -3.09 -7.80
C THR A 2 -3.34 -4.50 -7.64
N ILE A 3 -3.37 -5.29 -8.72
CA ILE A 3 -3.86 -6.69 -8.71
C ILE A 3 -3.08 -7.53 -7.71
N TYR A 4 -1.75 -7.47 -7.74
CA TYR A 4 -0.91 -8.25 -6.83
C TYR A 4 -1.14 -7.89 -5.36
N GLU A 5 -1.31 -6.59 -5.06
CA GLU A 5 -1.62 -6.15 -3.70
C GLU A 5 -3.01 -6.60 -3.25
N TYR A 6 -4.01 -6.62 -4.14
CA TYR A 6 -5.35 -7.14 -3.83
C TYR A 6 -5.32 -8.64 -3.56
N LEU A 7 -4.60 -9.43 -4.36
CA LEU A 7 -4.43 -10.86 -4.14
C LEU A 7 -3.81 -11.17 -2.76
N LYS A 8 -2.84 -10.36 -2.31
CA LYS A 8 -2.29 -10.48 -0.95
C LYS A 8 -3.34 -10.22 0.14
N GLU A 9 -4.20 -9.21 -0.08
CA GLU A 9 -5.26 -8.92 0.88
C GLU A 9 -6.32 -10.04 0.92
N PHE A 10 -6.63 -10.65 -0.23
CA PHE A 10 -7.52 -11.81 -0.28
C PHE A 10 -6.92 -13.01 0.45
N HIS A 11 -5.66 -13.33 0.19
CA HIS A 11 -4.97 -14.42 0.90
C HIS A 11 -5.03 -14.22 2.42
N ARG A 12 -4.71 -13.03 2.89
CA ARG A 12 -4.75 -12.70 4.33
C ARG A 12 -6.16 -12.80 4.92
N PHE A 13 -7.17 -12.46 4.16
CA PHE A 13 -8.56 -12.59 4.59
C PHE A 13 -8.95 -14.05 4.72
N PHE A 14 -8.58 -14.91 3.77
CA PHE A 14 -8.82 -16.35 3.84
C PHE A 14 -8.06 -17.01 4.98
N ASP A 15 -6.79 -16.65 5.21
CA ASP A 15 -6.03 -17.11 6.37
C ASP A 15 -6.76 -16.78 7.68
N TRP A 16 -7.24 -15.54 7.80
CA TRP A 16 -8.00 -15.13 8.97
C TRP A 16 -9.32 -15.88 9.13
N LEU A 17 -10.06 -16.14 8.05
CA LEU A 17 -11.30 -16.93 8.10
C LEU A 17 -11.02 -18.34 8.61
N TYR A 18 -9.89 -18.92 8.24
CA TYR A 18 -9.43 -20.20 8.74
C TYR A 18 -9.05 -20.14 10.22
N ASP A 19 -8.18 -19.20 10.59
CA ASP A 19 -7.69 -19.02 11.95
C ASP A 19 -8.82 -18.72 12.97
N SER A 20 -9.87 -18.03 12.50
CA SER A 20 -11.06 -17.73 13.31
C SER A 20 -12.07 -18.88 13.41
N GLY A 21 -11.83 -19.99 12.71
CA GLY A 21 -12.71 -21.16 12.70
C GLY A 21 -14.00 -20.98 11.89
N ILE A 22 -14.12 -19.91 11.08
CA ILE A 22 -15.24 -19.72 10.16
C ILE A 22 -15.16 -20.72 9.01
N ILE A 23 -13.94 -21.08 8.61
CA ILE A 23 -13.63 -22.10 7.64
C ILE A 23 -12.90 -23.23 8.34
N SER A 24 -13.37 -24.47 8.17
CA SER A 24 -12.75 -25.68 8.77
C SER A 24 -11.81 -26.42 7.81
N ASP A 25 -11.93 -26.20 6.49
CA ASP A 25 -11.14 -26.87 5.48
C ASP A 25 -9.84 -26.12 5.17
N THR A 26 -8.71 -26.84 5.28
CA THR A 26 -7.36 -26.31 5.03
C THR A 26 -7.00 -26.18 3.55
N ASN A 27 -7.79 -26.78 2.66
CA ASN A 27 -7.48 -26.78 1.23
C ASN A 27 -8.28 -25.70 0.51
N TYR A 28 -7.65 -24.57 0.20
CA TYR A 28 -8.27 -23.46 -0.55
C TYR A 28 -8.88 -23.86 -1.90
N LYS A 29 -8.45 -24.98 -2.50
CA LYS A 29 -9.00 -25.48 -3.77
C LYS A 29 -10.37 -26.13 -3.62
N GLU A 30 -10.70 -26.55 -2.41
CA GLU A 30 -11.95 -27.23 -2.07
C GLU A 30 -12.92 -26.31 -1.32
N LEU A 31 -12.52 -25.03 -1.15
CA LEU A 31 -13.32 -24.05 -0.43
C LEU A 31 -14.63 -23.80 -1.17
N SER A 32 -15.73 -24.17 -0.52
CA SER A 32 -17.05 -23.90 -1.10
C SER A 32 -17.31 -22.39 -1.16
N MET A 33 -17.69 -21.89 -2.32
CA MET A 33 -18.09 -20.48 -2.51
C MET A 33 -19.25 -20.09 -1.60
N SER A 34 -20.09 -21.06 -1.19
CA SER A 34 -21.21 -20.83 -0.26
C SER A 34 -20.77 -20.26 1.09
N ILE A 35 -19.55 -20.52 1.54
CA ILE A 35 -19.02 -19.98 2.80
C ILE A 35 -18.91 -18.46 2.71
N LEU A 36 -18.40 -17.94 1.61
CA LEU A 36 -18.27 -16.50 1.39
C LEU A 36 -19.64 -15.82 1.25
N GLU A 37 -20.59 -16.48 0.63
CA GLU A 37 -21.95 -15.97 0.49
C GLU A 37 -22.67 -15.83 1.84
N HIS A 38 -22.40 -16.78 2.76
CA HIS A 38 -23.04 -16.81 4.09
C HIS A 38 -22.35 -15.89 5.12
N LEU A 39 -21.24 -15.25 4.79
CA LEU A 39 -20.59 -14.29 5.69
C LEU A 39 -21.54 -13.19 6.15
N LYS A 40 -21.50 -12.90 7.45
CA LYS A 40 -22.31 -11.86 8.06
C LYS A 40 -21.50 -10.58 8.19
N LYS A 41 -22.20 -9.45 8.34
CA LYS A 41 -21.58 -8.16 8.65
C LYS A 41 -20.65 -8.25 9.86
N GLN A 42 -21.06 -9.00 10.88
CA GLN A 42 -20.29 -9.20 12.10
C GLN A 42 -18.95 -9.87 11.85
N ASP A 43 -18.86 -10.81 10.91
CA ASP A 43 -17.61 -11.49 10.56
C ASP A 43 -16.61 -10.49 9.94
N ILE A 44 -17.10 -9.63 9.05
CA ILE A 44 -16.27 -8.57 8.47
C ILE A 44 -15.85 -7.53 9.51
N GLU A 45 -16.74 -7.15 10.44
CA GLU A 45 -16.40 -6.25 11.55
C GLU A 45 -15.35 -6.87 12.48
N SER A 46 -15.43 -8.17 12.75
CA SER A 46 -14.41 -8.92 13.51
C SER A 46 -13.06 -8.95 12.78
N TYR A 47 -13.08 -9.13 11.47
CA TYR A 47 -11.86 -9.02 10.67
C TYR A 47 -11.23 -7.62 10.74
N ILE A 48 -12.03 -6.57 10.66
CA ILE A 48 -11.56 -5.19 10.79
C ILE A 48 -10.95 -4.95 12.18
N LEU A 49 -11.53 -5.51 13.23
CA LEU A 49 -10.99 -5.45 14.59
C LEU A 49 -9.63 -6.15 14.65
N TYR A 50 -9.54 -7.37 14.13
CA TYR A 50 -8.28 -8.10 13.99
C TYR A 50 -7.19 -7.26 13.28
N LEU A 51 -7.53 -6.59 12.17
CA LEU A 51 -6.56 -5.73 11.46
C LEU A 51 -6.09 -4.54 12.30
N ARG A 52 -6.92 -4.03 13.20
CA ARG A 52 -6.55 -2.94 14.14
C ARG A 52 -5.61 -3.40 15.23
N GLU A 53 -5.70 -4.66 15.65
CA GLU A 53 -4.93 -5.22 16.75
C GLU A 53 -3.67 -5.94 16.29
N ARG A 54 -3.64 -6.35 15.04
CA ARG A 54 -2.54 -7.13 14.47
C ARG A 54 -1.22 -6.35 14.49
N PRO A 55 -0.12 -6.97 15.00
CA PRO A 55 1.19 -6.34 14.99
C PRO A 55 1.68 -6.08 13.56
N LYS A 56 2.38 -4.97 13.37
CA LYS A 56 3.04 -4.68 12.09
C LYS A 56 4.26 -5.59 11.92
N TYR A 57 4.35 -6.29 10.79
CA TYR A 57 5.58 -6.99 10.44
C TYR A 57 6.72 -5.97 10.22
N ASN A 58 7.90 -6.25 10.75
CA ASN A 58 9.14 -5.48 10.52
C ASN A 58 9.22 -4.07 11.11
N THR A 59 8.50 -3.74 12.16
CA THR A 59 8.77 -2.50 12.89
C THR A 59 9.25 -2.83 14.30
N SER A 60 10.43 -2.30 14.66
CA SER A 60 10.97 -2.31 16.04
C SER A 60 10.11 -1.53 17.04
N SER A 61 9.09 -0.83 16.56
CA SER A 61 8.13 -0.12 17.41
C SER A 61 6.98 -1.06 17.75
N GLN A 62 6.74 -1.26 19.03
CA GLN A 62 5.63 -2.01 19.62
C GLN A 62 4.23 -1.41 19.32
N GLN A 63 4.07 -0.59 18.27
CA GLN A 63 2.78 -0.09 17.88
C GLN A 63 1.95 -1.20 17.25
N ALA A 64 1.01 -1.71 18.03
CA ALA A 64 -0.02 -2.64 17.57
C ALA A 64 -0.93 -1.97 16.52
N GLY A 65 -1.33 -2.75 15.54
CA GLY A 65 -2.38 -2.39 14.60
C GLY A 65 -1.94 -1.73 13.30
N LEU A 66 -2.76 -1.92 12.29
CA LEU A 66 -2.58 -1.30 10.98
C LEU A 66 -3.15 0.13 10.98
N SER A 67 -2.58 1.00 10.13
CA SER A 67 -3.12 2.34 9.94
C SER A 67 -4.53 2.28 9.33
N GLN A 68 -5.38 3.27 9.64
CA GLN A 68 -6.72 3.35 9.07
C GLN A 68 -6.70 3.37 7.52
N THR A 69 -5.69 3.98 6.93
CA THR A 69 -5.50 3.99 5.46
C THR A 69 -5.26 2.58 4.92
N THR A 70 -4.46 1.77 5.61
CA THR A 70 -4.21 0.37 5.24
C THR A 70 -5.48 -0.46 5.39
N ILE A 71 -6.22 -0.30 6.49
CA ILE A 71 -7.51 -0.97 6.72
C ILE A 71 -8.51 -0.60 5.63
N ASN A 72 -8.63 0.68 5.27
CA ASN A 72 -9.52 1.11 4.19
C ASN A 72 -9.12 0.50 2.84
N ARG A 73 -7.83 0.33 2.57
CA ARG A 73 -7.34 -0.35 1.36
C ARG A 73 -7.77 -1.83 1.34
N THR A 74 -7.63 -2.52 2.45
CA THR A 74 -8.08 -3.91 2.59
C THR A 74 -9.60 -4.03 2.39
N ILE A 75 -10.39 -3.14 2.99
CA ILE A 75 -11.85 -3.07 2.78
C ILE A 75 -12.17 -2.84 1.29
N SER A 76 -11.45 -1.94 0.62
CA SER A 76 -11.64 -1.68 -0.81
C SER A 76 -11.31 -2.91 -1.68
N ALA A 77 -10.26 -3.65 -1.35
CA ALA A 77 -9.91 -4.88 -2.04
C ALA A 77 -11.02 -5.94 -1.89
N LEU A 78 -11.50 -6.17 -0.66
CA LEU A 78 -12.61 -7.10 -0.40
C LEU A 78 -13.90 -6.65 -1.09
N SER A 79 -14.20 -5.34 -1.06
CA SER A 79 -15.37 -4.79 -1.77
C SER A 79 -15.30 -5.07 -3.27
N SER A 80 -14.11 -4.97 -3.88
CA SER A 80 -13.92 -5.30 -5.29
C SER A 80 -14.18 -6.79 -5.55
N LEU A 81 -13.69 -7.69 -4.69
CA LEU A 81 -13.95 -9.12 -4.81
C LEU A 81 -15.45 -9.44 -4.73
N PHE A 82 -16.13 -8.92 -3.70
CA PHE A 82 -17.56 -9.19 -3.53
C PHE A 82 -18.42 -8.53 -4.62
N ASN A 83 -18.04 -7.36 -5.13
CA ASN A 83 -18.69 -6.76 -6.29
C ASN A 83 -18.53 -7.62 -7.54
N TYR A 84 -17.31 -8.12 -7.79
CA TYR A 84 -17.05 -9.02 -8.90
C TYR A 84 -17.95 -10.25 -8.86
N LEU A 85 -18.06 -10.90 -7.69
CA LEU A 85 -18.84 -12.14 -7.51
C LEU A 85 -20.36 -11.91 -7.49
N THR A 86 -20.83 -10.68 -7.25
CA THR A 86 -22.26 -10.37 -7.16
C THR A 86 -22.82 -9.63 -8.37
N ARG A 87 -21.95 -8.96 -9.17
CA ARG A 87 -22.44 -8.05 -10.22
C ARG A 87 -21.74 -8.19 -11.57
N GLU A 88 -20.53 -8.75 -11.58
CA GLU A 88 -19.70 -8.73 -12.80
C GLU A 88 -19.50 -10.13 -13.38
N THR A 89 -19.77 -11.18 -12.61
CA THR A 89 -19.62 -12.57 -13.04
C THR A 89 -20.90 -13.35 -12.89
N GLU A 90 -21.08 -14.31 -13.78
CA GLU A 90 -22.20 -15.24 -13.82
C GLU A 90 -21.67 -16.68 -13.79
N ASN A 91 -22.44 -17.59 -13.22
CA ASN A 91 -22.21 -19.01 -13.25
C ASN A 91 -22.66 -19.61 -14.62
N GLU A 92 -22.55 -20.92 -14.79
CA GLU A 92 -22.96 -21.62 -16.02
C GLU A 92 -24.46 -21.48 -16.35
N GLU A 93 -25.29 -21.11 -15.36
CA GLU A 93 -26.73 -20.90 -15.47
C GLU A 93 -27.10 -19.44 -15.79
N GLY A 94 -26.11 -18.55 -15.87
CA GLY A 94 -26.32 -17.11 -16.09
C GLY A 94 -26.73 -16.33 -14.84
N GLU A 95 -26.56 -16.94 -13.65
CA GLU A 95 -26.86 -16.31 -12.37
C GLU A 95 -25.59 -15.82 -11.69
N PRO A 96 -25.64 -14.76 -10.88
CA PRO A 96 -24.47 -14.29 -10.14
C PRO A 96 -23.99 -15.36 -9.15
N TYR A 97 -22.67 -15.40 -8.90
CA TYR A 97 -22.13 -16.33 -7.90
C TYR A 97 -22.69 -16.06 -6.51
N PHE A 98 -22.98 -14.81 -6.17
CA PHE A 98 -23.61 -14.42 -4.91
C PHE A 98 -24.77 -13.46 -5.14
N TYR A 99 -25.86 -13.67 -4.42
CA TYR A 99 -27.02 -12.76 -4.43
C TYR A 99 -26.89 -11.61 -3.46
N ARG A 100 -25.96 -11.69 -2.50
CA ARG A 100 -25.80 -10.70 -1.45
C ARG A 100 -24.34 -10.25 -1.31
N ASN A 101 -24.13 -8.96 -1.41
CA ASN A 101 -22.84 -8.35 -1.11
C ASN A 101 -22.79 -7.91 0.37
N VAL A 102 -22.03 -8.65 1.20
CA VAL A 102 -21.86 -8.31 2.62
C VAL A 102 -21.15 -6.97 2.80
N MET A 103 -20.25 -6.61 1.86
CA MET A 103 -19.43 -5.40 1.93
C MET A 103 -20.25 -4.12 1.75
N ASP A 104 -21.44 -4.16 1.15
CA ASP A 104 -22.34 -3.01 1.04
C ASP A 104 -22.79 -2.47 2.42
N LYS A 105 -22.69 -3.31 3.47
CA LYS A 105 -23.03 -2.95 4.85
C LYS A 105 -21.82 -2.39 5.65
N ILE A 106 -20.63 -2.39 5.05
CA ILE A 106 -19.38 -1.96 5.68
C ILE A 106 -19.07 -0.53 5.26
N LYS A 107 -18.92 0.35 6.25
CA LYS A 107 -18.57 1.75 5.99
C LYS A 107 -17.06 1.95 6.20
N THR A 108 -16.39 2.53 5.21
CA THR A 108 -15.01 3.00 5.37
C THR A 108 -14.98 4.25 6.25
N VAL A 109 -14.03 4.30 7.17
CA VAL A 109 -13.78 5.48 8.01
C VAL A 109 -12.95 6.47 7.22
N LYS A 110 -13.55 7.60 6.85
CA LYS A 110 -12.81 8.71 6.22
C LYS A 110 -11.98 9.44 7.28
N SER A 111 -10.71 9.65 7.01
CA SER A 111 -9.89 10.54 7.83
C SER A 111 -10.45 11.96 7.75
N LYS A 112 -10.84 12.51 8.90
CA LYS A 112 -11.39 13.86 9.01
C LYS A 112 -10.28 14.92 9.22
N GLN A 113 -9.10 14.74 8.62
CA GLN A 113 -8.12 15.82 8.66
C GLN A 113 -8.65 17.06 7.94
N THR A 114 -8.64 18.19 8.63
CA THR A 114 -8.94 19.46 7.99
C THR A 114 -7.87 19.81 6.96
N LEU A 115 -8.22 20.60 5.95
CA LEU A 115 -7.26 21.05 4.92
C LEU A 115 -6.04 21.72 5.56
N ASN A 116 -6.24 22.53 6.59
CA ASN A 116 -5.15 23.21 7.30
C ASN A 116 -4.24 22.23 8.05
N ALA A 117 -4.79 21.22 8.74
CA ALA A 117 -3.99 20.20 9.41
C ALA A 117 -3.19 19.37 8.41
N ARG A 118 -3.77 19.07 7.24
CA ARG A 118 -3.08 18.39 6.15
C ARG A 118 -1.96 19.26 5.56
N ALA A 119 -2.24 20.54 5.28
CA ALA A 119 -1.25 21.48 4.79
C ALA A 119 -0.08 21.64 5.76
N ALA A 120 -0.35 21.79 7.06
CA ALA A 120 0.69 21.88 8.08
C ALA A 120 1.56 20.62 8.15
N SER A 121 0.95 19.43 8.04
CA SER A 121 1.70 18.15 8.05
C SER A 121 2.56 17.94 6.80
N ILE A 122 2.16 18.52 5.67
CA ILE A 122 2.91 18.47 4.41
C ILE A 122 4.05 19.48 4.42
N LYS A 123 3.80 20.71 4.92
CA LYS A 123 4.79 21.79 4.95
C LYS A 123 6.13 21.35 5.57
N ASN A 124 6.08 20.62 6.68
CA ASN A 124 7.28 20.13 7.39
C ASN A 124 8.00 18.95 6.68
N LYS A 125 7.48 18.49 5.55
CA LYS A 125 8.04 17.37 4.76
C LYS A 125 8.49 17.81 3.37
N LEU A 126 8.29 19.07 3.03
CA LEU A 126 8.70 19.63 1.74
C LEU A 126 10.02 20.38 1.90
N PHE A 127 10.86 20.24 0.92
CA PHE A 127 11.97 21.17 0.70
C PHE A 127 11.39 22.49 0.18
N LEU A 128 11.57 23.57 0.91
CA LEU A 128 11.04 24.89 0.57
C LEU A 128 12.20 25.86 0.32
N GLY A 129 12.04 26.74 -0.66
CA GLY A 129 13.06 27.72 -1.00
C GLY A 129 14.37 27.06 -1.41
N GLU A 130 15.45 27.33 -0.68
CA GLU A 130 16.80 26.84 -0.96
C GLU A 130 17.08 25.43 -0.41
N ASP A 131 16.16 24.84 0.35
CA ASP A 131 16.37 23.53 1.01
C ASP A 131 16.74 22.43 0.01
N SER A 132 16.18 22.48 -1.21
CA SER A 132 16.48 21.51 -2.26
C SER A 132 17.92 21.63 -2.76
N LEU A 133 18.42 22.84 -2.91
CA LEU A 133 19.81 23.10 -3.30
C LEU A 133 20.76 22.70 -2.18
N ASN A 134 20.49 23.12 -0.95
CA ASN A 134 21.27 22.76 0.24
C ASN A 134 21.35 21.23 0.40
N PHE A 135 20.26 20.52 0.10
CA PHE A 135 20.25 19.05 0.15
C PHE A 135 21.16 18.43 -0.93
N LEU A 136 21.16 18.96 -2.14
CA LEU A 136 22.06 18.49 -3.20
C LEU A 136 23.52 18.80 -2.88
N GLU A 137 23.82 19.99 -2.35
CA GLU A 137 25.16 20.37 -1.88
C GLU A 137 25.64 19.47 -0.75
N PHE A 138 24.77 19.17 0.22
CA PHE A 138 25.09 18.20 1.28
C PHE A 138 25.46 16.84 0.70
N ILE A 139 24.70 16.31 -0.25
CA ILE A 139 25.01 15.02 -0.87
C ILE A 139 26.33 15.09 -1.63
N ASP A 140 26.59 16.19 -2.31
CA ASP A 140 27.82 16.35 -3.10
C ASP A 140 29.08 16.47 -2.22
N HIS A 141 29.02 17.23 -1.15
CA HIS A 141 30.22 17.60 -0.38
C HIS A 141 30.35 16.92 0.99
N GLU A 142 29.24 16.70 1.68
CA GLU A 142 29.24 16.31 3.09
C GLU A 142 28.84 14.86 3.35
N TYR A 143 27.91 14.32 2.58
CA TYR A 143 27.37 12.98 2.78
C TYR A 143 28.42 11.87 2.86
N ILE A 144 29.54 12.04 2.15
CA ILE A 144 30.65 11.10 2.20
C ILE A 144 31.25 10.94 3.60
N ASN A 145 31.10 11.95 4.48
CA ASN A 145 31.63 11.91 5.84
C ASN A 145 30.71 11.15 6.80
N GLU A 146 29.43 11.03 6.46
CA GLU A 146 28.39 10.39 7.28
C GLU A 146 28.26 8.87 7.04
N ILE A 147 28.84 8.37 5.94
CA ILE A 147 28.69 6.96 5.53
C ILE A 147 29.87 6.10 5.96
N SER A 148 29.60 4.80 6.13
CA SER A 148 30.64 3.81 6.50
C SER A 148 31.76 3.71 5.46
N PRO A 149 32.99 3.33 5.86
CA PRO A 149 34.11 3.18 4.92
C PRO A 149 33.83 2.27 3.72
N ASN A 150 33.07 1.20 3.92
CA ASN A 150 32.69 0.27 2.83
C ASN A 150 31.71 0.95 1.84
N ALA A 151 30.82 1.79 2.31
CA ALA A 151 29.88 2.50 1.46
C ALA A 151 30.54 3.66 0.68
N LYS A 152 31.64 4.24 1.19
CA LYS A 152 32.35 5.34 0.52
C LYS A 152 32.83 4.98 -0.88
N SER A 153 33.43 3.81 -1.05
CA SER A 153 33.93 3.36 -2.35
C SER A 153 32.79 3.22 -3.37
N TYR A 154 31.67 2.67 -2.94
CA TYR A 154 30.49 2.52 -3.78
C TYR A 154 29.84 3.87 -4.13
N PHE A 155 29.72 4.75 -3.13
CA PHE A 155 29.19 6.11 -3.30
C PHE A 155 30.03 6.91 -4.31
N LEU A 156 31.36 6.96 -4.13
CA LEU A 156 32.24 7.69 -5.04
C LEU A 156 32.14 7.22 -6.49
N LYS A 157 32.02 5.91 -6.69
CA LYS A 157 31.85 5.33 -8.03
C LYS A 157 30.57 5.78 -8.72
N ASN A 158 29.48 5.95 -7.98
CA ASN A 158 28.16 6.22 -8.52
C ASN A 158 27.67 7.67 -8.27
N LYS A 159 28.45 8.49 -7.61
CA LYS A 159 28.08 9.83 -7.12
C LYS A 159 27.40 10.70 -8.18
N ALA A 160 28.01 10.82 -9.35
CA ALA A 160 27.47 11.66 -10.43
C ALA A 160 26.10 11.18 -10.92
N ARG A 161 25.93 9.85 -11.07
CA ARG A 161 24.64 9.27 -11.44
C ARG A 161 23.58 9.48 -10.37
N ASP A 162 23.92 9.23 -9.13
CA ASP A 162 22.97 9.30 -8.01
C ASP A 162 22.56 10.74 -7.76
N LEU A 163 23.50 11.72 -7.86
CA LEU A 163 23.18 13.15 -7.83
C LEU A 163 22.25 13.57 -8.97
N ALA A 164 22.51 13.12 -10.20
CA ALA A 164 21.67 13.44 -11.34
C ALA A 164 20.23 12.91 -11.16
N ILE A 165 20.09 11.68 -10.64
CA ILE A 165 18.79 11.08 -10.34
C ILE A 165 18.04 11.90 -9.27
N ILE A 166 18.72 12.23 -8.17
CA ILE A 166 18.13 12.99 -7.08
C ILE A 166 17.74 14.40 -7.55
N ALA A 167 18.61 15.08 -8.28
CA ALA A 167 18.34 16.41 -8.83
C ALA A 167 17.14 16.39 -9.78
N LEU A 168 17.06 15.38 -10.65
CA LEU A 168 15.93 15.23 -11.58
C LEU A 168 14.61 15.02 -10.83
N ILE A 169 14.59 14.10 -9.86
CA ILE A 169 13.38 13.82 -9.07
C ILE A 169 12.97 15.04 -8.24
N SER A 170 13.93 15.71 -7.58
CA SER A 170 13.65 16.87 -6.72
C SER A 170 13.21 18.09 -7.52
N GLY A 171 13.81 18.32 -8.69
CA GLY A 171 13.51 19.48 -9.51
C GLY A 171 12.24 19.37 -10.35
N THR A 172 11.85 18.13 -10.73
CA THR A 172 10.71 17.92 -11.65
C THR A 172 9.51 17.28 -10.97
N GLY A 173 9.68 16.63 -9.81
CA GLY A 173 8.64 15.83 -9.16
C GLY A 173 8.29 14.54 -9.91
N ILE A 174 9.13 14.11 -10.85
CA ILE A 174 8.95 12.87 -11.62
C ILE A 174 8.94 11.65 -10.68
N ARG A 175 8.13 10.65 -10.98
CA ARG A 175 8.13 9.41 -10.18
C ARG A 175 9.40 8.61 -10.43
N LEU A 176 9.86 7.87 -9.41
CA LEU A 176 11.05 7.02 -9.52
C LEU A 176 10.97 6.06 -10.73
N SER A 177 9.81 5.46 -10.98
CA SER A 177 9.60 4.57 -12.12
C SER A 177 9.70 5.29 -13.48
N GLU A 178 9.30 6.54 -13.55
CA GLU A 178 9.42 7.37 -14.75
C GLU A 178 10.88 7.80 -14.95
N CYS A 179 11.55 8.16 -13.86
CA CYS A 179 12.98 8.49 -13.88
C CYS A 179 13.84 7.30 -14.35
N THR A 180 13.58 6.09 -13.84
CA THR A 180 14.36 4.89 -14.22
C THR A 180 14.10 4.43 -15.66
N ASN A 181 12.98 4.81 -16.26
CA ASN A 181 12.63 4.53 -17.65
C ASN A 181 12.93 5.72 -18.59
N ALA A 182 13.48 6.82 -18.07
CA ALA A 182 13.87 7.96 -18.89
C ALA A 182 15.07 7.60 -19.78
N ASP A 183 14.98 8.01 -21.05
CA ASP A 183 16.05 7.90 -22.04
C ASP A 183 16.60 9.30 -22.34
N VAL A 184 17.87 9.38 -22.74
CA VAL A 184 18.54 10.65 -23.09
C VAL A 184 17.76 11.45 -24.17
N LYS A 185 17.09 10.74 -25.09
CA LYS A 185 16.22 11.37 -26.11
C LYS A 185 15.01 12.12 -25.52
N HIS A 186 14.65 11.88 -24.26
CA HIS A 186 13.56 12.57 -23.56
C HIS A 186 14.04 13.85 -22.87
N LEU A 187 15.36 14.10 -22.85
CA LEU A 187 15.95 15.30 -22.29
C LEU A 187 16.11 16.34 -23.41
N ASN A 188 15.55 17.52 -23.19
CA ASN A 188 15.77 18.66 -24.07
C ASN A 188 17.03 19.40 -23.55
N LEU A 189 18.20 19.02 -24.05
CA LEU A 189 19.51 19.56 -23.67
C LEU A 189 19.84 20.79 -24.51
#